data_54c60fcb880004e4484f73b19f03e130
#
_entry.id   54c60fcb880004e4484f73b19f03e130
#
_cell.length_a   1.000
_cell.length_b   1.000
_cell.length_c   1.000
_cell.angle_alpha   90.00
_cell.angle_beta   90.00
_cell.angle_gamma   90.00
#
_symmetry.space_group_name_H-M   'P 1'
#
loop_
_entity.id
_entity.type
_entity.pdbx_description
1 polymer ?
#
loop_
_entity_poly.entity_id
_entity_poly.type
_entity_poly.pdbx_seq_one_letter_code
_entity_poly.pdbx_strand_id
1 'polypeptide(L)'
;MGKSASKQFSEEVLRAHNDYRKKHGVPSLKLCKKLNREAQQYSEALASTRILKHSPESSSGKCGENLAWASYDQSGNEVADRWYNEIKNYNFQSPGFSSGTGHFTAMVWKNTKKMGVGKAAASDGSTFVVARYEPAGNIVNSGQYEQNVFPPKK
;
A
#
# COMPACT_ATOMS: atom_id res chain seq x y z
N MET A 1 18.21 18.15 -14.00
CA MET A 1 18.15 17.60 -12.65
C MET A 1 17.42 16.30 -12.62
N GLY A 2 17.98 15.33 -11.94
CA GLY A 2 17.33 14.05 -11.75
C GLY A 2 16.16 14.15 -10.78
N LYS A 3 15.38 13.11 -10.73
CA LYS A 3 14.30 12.98 -9.77
C LYS A 3 14.88 12.83 -8.36
N SER A 4 14.17 13.34 -7.36
CA SER A 4 14.56 13.10 -5.99
C SER A 4 14.40 11.60 -5.67
N ALA A 5 15.12 11.13 -4.65
CA ALA A 5 15.04 9.73 -4.24
C ALA A 5 13.60 9.37 -3.83
N SER A 6 12.88 10.28 -3.16
CA SER A 6 11.51 10.02 -2.74
C SER A 6 10.57 9.90 -3.93
N LYS A 7 10.78 10.70 -4.97
CA LYS A 7 9.95 10.60 -6.18
C LYS A 7 10.21 9.29 -6.91
N GLN A 8 11.47 8.90 -7.02
CA GLN A 8 11.84 7.63 -7.63
C GLN A 8 11.22 6.46 -6.87
N PHE A 9 11.27 6.51 -5.53
CA PHE A 9 10.69 5.48 -4.70
C PHE A 9 9.17 5.38 -4.93
N SER A 10 8.47 6.52 -4.95
CA SER A 10 7.02 6.54 -5.18
C SER A 10 6.67 5.93 -6.53
N GLU A 11 7.45 6.24 -7.56
CA GLU A 11 7.20 5.74 -8.91
C GLU A 11 7.44 4.23 -9.00
N GLU A 12 8.44 3.72 -8.28
CA GLU A 12 8.67 2.28 -8.23
C GLU A 12 7.50 1.55 -7.58
N VAL A 13 7.02 2.10 -6.46
CA VAL A 13 5.88 1.50 -5.76
C VAL A 13 4.64 1.53 -6.66
N LEU A 14 4.39 2.65 -7.32
CA LEU A 14 3.24 2.76 -8.22
C LEU A 14 3.33 1.76 -9.36
N ARG A 15 4.49 1.67 -10.02
CA ARG A 15 4.67 0.74 -11.13
C ARG A 15 4.43 -0.69 -10.69
N ALA A 16 4.98 -1.09 -9.56
CA ALA A 16 4.79 -2.44 -9.05
C ALA A 16 3.32 -2.71 -8.75
N HIS A 17 2.63 -1.73 -8.14
CA HIS A 17 1.19 -1.86 -7.91
C HIS A 17 0.44 -2.09 -9.23
N ASN A 18 0.75 -1.30 -10.25
CA ASN A 18 0.02 -1.37 -11.51
C ASN A 18 0.34 -2.64 -12.30
N ASP A 19 1.55 -3.16 -12.19
CA ASP A 19 1.89 -4.44 -12.78
C ASP A 19 1.05 -5.56 -12.15
N TYR A 20 0.93 -5.56 -10.82
CA TYR A 20 0.11 -6.55 -10.13
C TYR A 20 -1.37 -6.34 -10.42
N ARG A 21 -1.84 -5.08 -10.43
CA ARG A 21 -3.25 -4.79 -10.71
C ARG A 21 -3.64 -5.27 -12.10
N LYS A 22 -2.78 -5.08 -13.08
CA LYS A 22 -3.01 -5.60 -14.42
C LYS A 22 -3.16 -7.12 -14.42
N LYS A 23 -2.31 -7.79 -13.65
CA LYS A 23 -2.36 -9.24 -13.49
C LYS A 23 -3.71 -9.70 -12.92
N HIS A 24 -4.30 -8.89 -12.04
CA HIS A 24 -5.60 -9.21 -11.41
C HIS A 24 -6.79 -8.61 -12.17
N GLY A 25 -6.55 -7.95 -13.31
CA GLY A 25 -7.62 -7.44 -14.16
C GLY A 25 -8.33 -6.21 -13.62
N VAL A 26 -7.65 -5.40 -12.81
CA VAL A 26 -8.24 -4.17 -12.25
C VAL A 26 -7.52 -2.94 -12.79
N PRO A 27 -8.21 -1.78 -12.83
CA PRO A 27 -7.62 -0.57 -13.43
C PRO A 27 -6.37 -0.08 -12.70
N SER A 28 -5.50 0.62 -13.44
CA SER A 28 -4.28 1.20 -12.88
C SER A 28 -4.59 2.31 -11.89
N LEU A 29 -3.71 2.46 -10.90
CA LEU A 29 -3.75 3.58 -9.96
C LEU A 29 -2.96 4.75 -10.51
N LYS A 30 -3.24 5.95 -9.98
CA LYS A 30 -2.48 7.16 -10.26
C LYS A 30 -1.93 7.70 -8.96
N LEU A 31 -0.73 8.30 -9.01
CA LEU A 31 -0.20 9.00 -7.85
C LEU A 31 -1.00 10.28 -7.62
N CYS A 32 -1.28 10.57 -6.37
CA CYS A 32 -1.99 11.77 -5.95
C CYS A 32 -1.06 12.59 -5.07
N LYS A 33 -0.83 13.85 -5.44
CA LYS A 33 0.10 14.71 -4.69
C LYS A 33 -0.31 14.89 -3.24
N LYS A 34 -1.62 15.04 -3.01
CA LYS A 34 -2.14 15.16 -1.64
C LYS A 34 -1.85 13.90 -0.83
N LEU A 35 -2.11 12.73 -1.41
CA LEU A 35 -1.84 11.46 -0.71
C LEU A 35 -0.35 11.24 -0.51
N ASN A 36 0.49 11.63 -1.48
CA ASN A 36 1.94 11.56 -1.32
C ASN A 36 2.40 12.40 -0.14
N ARG A 37 1.89 13.62 -0.04
CA ARG A 37 2.25 14.52 1.06
C ARG A 37 1.82 13.94 2.40
N GLU A 38 0.59 13.45 2.48
CA GLU A 38 0.06 12.89 3.72
C GLU A 38 0.82 11.63 4.11
N ALA A 39 1.12 10.76 3.14
CA ALA A 39 1.89 9.55 3.40
C ALA A 39 3.30 9.88 3.88
N GLN A 40 3.93 10.89 3.25
CA GLN A 40 5.27 11.31 3.66
C GLN A 40 5.28 11.87 5.09
N GLN A 41 4.32 12.72 5.41
CA GLN A 41 4.22 13.29 6.76
C GLN A 41 4.00 12.18 7.79
N TYR A 42 3.17 11.22 7.48
CA TYR A 42 2.91 10.12 8.41
C TYR A 42 4.12 9.21 8.55
N SER A 43 4.85 8.95 7.45
CA SER A 43 6.07 8.14 7.53
C SER A 43 7.12 8.81 8.41
N GLU A 44 7.21 10.16 8.37
CA GLU A 44 8.11 10.90 9.24
C GLU A 44 7.70 10.80 10.71
N ALA A 45 6.40 10.84 10.98
CA ALA A 45 5.89 10.66 12.33
C ALA A 45 6.22 9.25 12.87
N LEU A 46 6.05 8.23 12.02
CA LEU A 46 6.42 6.86 12.42
C LEU A 46 7.91 6.73 12.69
N ALA A 47 8.74 7.35 11.83
CA ALA A 47 10.19 7.29 12.00
C ALA A 47 10.63 7.98 13.30
N SER A 48 9.95 9.05 13.70
CA SER A 48 10.31 9.77 14.92
C SER A 48 9.99 8.98 16.19
N THR A 49 8.91 8.20 16.19
CA THR A 49 8.55 7.36 17.33
C THR A 49 9.08 5.93 17.24
N ARG A 50 9.41 5.50 16.03
CA ARG A 50 9.81 4.12 15.70
C ARG A 50 8.74 3.08 16.07
N ILE A 51 7.48 3.50 16.03
CA ILE A 51 6.32 2.63 16.28
C ILE A 51 5.54 2.48 14.97
N LEU A 52 5.36 1.26 14.51
CA LEU A 52 4.61 0.99 13.27
C LEU A 52 3.14 0.77 13.62
N LYS A 53 2.30 1.76 13.30
CA LYS A 53 0.86 1.66 13.55
C LYS A 53 0.10 2.45 12.49
N HIS A 54 -1.14 2.03 12.23
CA HIS A 54 -2.01 2.74 11.28
C HIS A 54 -2.41 4.11 11.80
N SER A 55 -2.63 5.03 10.85
CA SER A 55 -3.04 6.39 11.16
C SER A 55 -4.52 6.45 11.57
N PRO A 56 -4.93 7.53 12.28
CA PRO A 56 -6.35 7.74 12.58
C PRO A 56 -7.21 7.84 11.32
N GLU A 57 -6.70 8.46 10.25
CA GLU A 57 -7.41 8.57 8.97
C GLU A 57 -7.72 7.20 8.37
N SER A 58 -6.76 6.29 8.43
CA SER A 58 -6.96 4.92 7.96
C SER A 58 -7.94 4.18 8.85
N SER A 59 -7.78 4.31 10.17
CA SER A 59 -8.65 3.62 11.12
C SER A 59 -10.09 4.09 11.03
N SER A 60 -10.32 5.35 10.64
CA SER A 60 -11.68 5.90 10.50
C SER A 60 -12.29 5.60 9.11
N GLY A 61 -11.53 4.99 8.21
CA GLY A 61 -12.02 4.65 6.88
C GLY A 61 -11.92 5.76 5.84
N LYS A 62 -11.25 6.86 6.15
CA LYS A 62 -11.08 7.97 5.19
C LYS A 62 -10.17 7.60 4.04
N CYS A 63 -9.24 6.68 4.26
CA CYS A 63 -8.35 6.18 3.21
C CYS A 63 -7.91 4.77 3.56
N GLY A 64 -7.45 4.03 2.55
CA GLY A 64 -6.73 2.79 2.78
C GLY A 64 -5.28 3.11 3.11
N GLU A 65 -4.56 2.16 3.71
CA GLU A 65 -3.19 2.40 4.12
C GLU A 65 -2.43 1.09 4.26
N ASN A 66 -1.24 1.03 3.68
CA ASN A 66 -0.29 -0.05 3.91
C ASN A 66 0.96 0.53 4.56
N LEU A 67 1.54 -0.23 5.47
CA LEU A 67 2.75 0.19 6.20
C LEU A 67 3.84 -0.86 6.02
N ALA A 68 5.10 -0.42 6.03
CA ALA A 68 6.24 -1.32 5.98
C ALA A 68 7.40 -0.74 6.79
N TRP A 69 8.12 -1.62 7.47
CA TRP A 69 9.33 -1.27 8.21
C TRP A 69 10.46 -2.20 7.81
N ALA A 70 11.68 -1.67 7.78
CA ALA A 70 12.87 -2.50 7.64
C ALA A 70 14.03 -1.82 8.37
N SER A 71 15.01 -2.61 8.75
CA SER A 71 16.19 -2.08 9.43
C SER A 71 17.20 -1.45 8.47
N TYR A 72 16.83 -1.32 7.21
CA TYR A 72 17.68 -0.77 6.14
C TYR A 72 16.81 0.08 5.19
N ASP A 73 17.44 0.70 4.18
CA ASP A 73 16.73 1.52 3.20
C ASP A 73 16.05 0.63 2.16
N GLN A 74 14.73 0.52 2.25
CA GLN A 74 13.93 -0.34 1.39
C GLN A 74 13.75 0.27 0.01
N SER A 75 13.80 -0.57 -1.03
CA SER A 75 13.42 -0.12 -2.38
C SER A 75 11.90 -0.21 -2.53
N GLY A 76 11.36 0.55 -3.49
CA GLY A 76 9.93 0.52 -3.77
C GLY A 76 9.46 -0.84 -4.25
N ASN A 77 10.26 -1.49 -5.09
CA ASN A 77 9.91 -2.81 -5.61
C ASN A 77 9.83 -3.85 -4.50
N GLU A 78 10.79 -3.87 -3.57
CA GLU A 78 10.75 -4.88 -2.52
C GLU A 78 9.60 -4.66 -1.54
N VAL A 79 9.24 -3.41 -1.27
CA VAL A 79 8.10 -3.10 -0.41
C VAL A 79 6.82 -3.63 -1.03
N ALA A 80 6.60 -3.32 -2.31
CA ALA A 80 5.40 -3.77 -3.02
C ALA A 80 5.35 -5.29 -3.12
N ASP A 81 6.49 -5.92 -3.41
CA ASP A 81 6.55 -7.38 -3.51
C ASP A 81 6.26 -8.05 -2.17
N ARG A 82 6.73 -7.45 -1.08
CA ARG A 82 6.45 -7.99 0.25
C ARG A 82 4.97 -7.94 0.56
N TRP A 83 4.32 -6.81 0.26
CA TRP A 83 2.87 -6.70 0.45
C TRP A 83 2.11 -7.67 -0.46
N TYR A 84 2.54 -7.78 -1.71
CA TYR A 84 1.88 -8.67 -2.66
C TYR A 84 2.02 -10.14 -2.27
N ASN A 85 3.13 -10.51 -1.64
CA ASN A 85 3.38 -11.89 -1.24
C ASN A 85 2.33 -12.44 -0.27
N GLU A 86 1.54 -11.58 0.34
CA GLU A 86 0.42 -12.02 1.19
C GLU A 86 -0.65 -12.76 0.40
N ILE A 87 -0.59 -12.70 -0.94
CA ILE A 87 -1.53 -13.48 -1.78
C ILE A 87 -1.49 -14.96 -1.42
N LYS A 88 -0.36 -15.46 -0.96
CA LYS A 88 -0.22 -16.86 -0.53
C LYS A 88 -1.20 -17.23 0.57
N ASN A 89 -1.60 -16.27 1.38
CA ASN A 89 -2.47 -16.48 2.53
C ASN A 89 -3.92 -16.16 2.22
N TYR A 90 -4.21 -15.63 1.02
CA TYR A 90 -5.56 -15.23 0.65
C TYR A 90 -6.29 -16.37 -0.05
N ASN A 91 -7.50 -16.67 0.41
CA ASN A 91 -8.32 -17.73 -0.19
C ASN A 91 -9.39 -17.10 -1.09
N PHE A 92 -9.18 -17.20 -2.41
CA PHE A 92 -10.13 -16.63 -3.39
C PHE A 92 -11.48 -17.37 -3.39
N GLN A 93 -11.54 -18.56 -2.84
CA GLN A 93 -12.80 -19.30 -2.76
C GLN A 93 -13.61 -18.93 -1.53
N SER A 94 -12.98 -18.24 -0.58
CA SER A 94 -13.64 -17.73 0.61
C SER A 94 -13.23 -16.26 0.79
N PRO A 95 -13.67 -15.36 -0.12
CA PRO A 95 -13.23 -13.97 -0.09
C PRO A 95 -13.63 -13.28 1.21
N GLY A 96 -12.73 -12.44 1.71
CA GLY A 96 -12.99 -11.69 2.92
C GLY A 96 -11.70 -11.33 3.62
N PHE A 97 -11.82 -10.57 4.69
CA PHE A 97 -10.67 -10.21 5.49
C PHE A 97 -10.14 -11.43 6.24
N SER A 98 -8.83 -11.62 6.17
CA SER A 98 -8.17 -12.59 7.03
C SER A 98 -6.82 -12.04 7.44
N SER A 99 -6.32 -12.53 8.58
CA SER A 99 -5.03 -12.10 9.10
C SER A 99 -3.92 -12.40 8.09
N GLY A 100 -3.04 -11.42 7.87
CA GLY A 100 -1.91 -11.59 6.97
C GLY A 100 -2.23 -11.42 5.49
N THR A 101 -3.37 -10.82 5.14
CA THR A 101 -3.73 -10.57 3.73
C THR A 101 -4.07 -9.12 3.44
N GLY A 102 -4.15 -8.27 4.46
CA GLY A 102 -4.65 -6.90 4.29
C GLY A 102 -3.82 -6.02 3.36
N HIS A 103 -2.50 -6.19 3.33
CA HIS A 103 -1.66 -5.41 2.42
C HIS A 103 -1.89 -5.82 0.98
N PHE A 104 -1.97 -7.12 0.72
CA PHE A 104 -2.25 -7.61 -0.63
C PHE A 104 -3.60 -7.12 -1.15
N THR A 105 -4.66 -7.27 -0.35
CA THR A 105 -6.00 -6.92 -0.80
C THR A 105 -6.12 -5.41 -1.06
N ALA A 106 -5.45 -4.58 -0.25
CA ALA A 106 -5.43 -3.14 -0.49
C ALA A 106 -4.77 -2.80 -1.83
N MET A 107 -3.69 -3.49 -2.20
CA MET A 107 -2.98 -3.24 -3.44
C MET A 107 -3.86 -3.47 -4.67
N VAL A 108 -4.66 -4.52 -4.66
CA VAL A 108 -5.40 -4.96 -5.84
C VAL A 108 -6.90 -4.63 -5.78
N TRP A 109 -7.31 -3.80 -4.84
CA TRP A 109 -8.71 -3.44 -4.64
C TRP A 109 -9.22 -2.65 -5.85
N LYS A 110 -10.20 -3.21 -6.55
CA LYS A 110 -10.66 -2.66 -7.83
C LYS A 110 -11.15 -1.22 -7.72
N ASN A 111 -11.90 -0.89 -6.68
CA ASN A 111 -12.51 0.42 -6.53
C ASN A 111 -11.53 1.52 -6.14
N THR A 112 -10.34 1.18 -5.67
CA THR A 112 -9.30 2.16 -5.35
C THR A 112 -8.76 2.74 -6.64
N LYS A 113 -8.62 4.08 -6.70
CA LYS A 113 -8.25 4.81 -7.93
C LYS A 113 -6.91 5.53 -7.81
N LYS A 114 -6.55 5.98 -6.62
CA LYS A 114 -5.36 6.81 -6.41
C LYS A 114 -4.57 6.29 -5.23
N MET A 115 -3.27 6.58 -5.25
CA MET A 115 -2.41 6.26 -4.11
C MET A 115 -1.39 7.34 -3.88
N GLY A 116 -0.85 7.38 -2.67
CA GLY A 116 0.29 8.20 -2.34
C GLY A 116 1.27 7.40 -1.51
N VAL A 117 2.54 7.72 -1.62
CA VAL A 117 3.61 6.94 -0.98
C VAL A 117 4.59 7.89 -0.30
N GLY A 118 5.01 7.51 0.91
CA GLY A 118 6.07 8.21 1.62
C GLY A 118 7.02 7.22 2.27
N LYS A 119 8.25 7.68 2.48
CA LYS A 119 9.27 6.91 3.18
C LYS A 119 10.11 7.85 4.02
N ALA A 120 10.42 7.44 5.24
CA ALA A 120 11.27 8.22 6.14
C ALA A 120 12.23 7.31 6.88
N ALA A 121 13.44 7.81 7.12
CA ALA A 121 14.45 7.07 7.88
C ALA A 121 14.45 7.53 9.33
N ALA A 122 14.58 6.57 10.24
CA ALA A 122 14.78 6.87 11.64
C ALA A 122 16.28 7.03 11.91
N SER A 123 16.61 7.54 13.09
CA SER A 123 18.00 7.81 13.47
C SER A 123 18.88 6.57 13.53
N ASP A 124 18.27 5.39 13.65
CA ASP A 124 19.00 4.13 13.69
C ASP A 124 19.22 3.50 12.32
N GLY A 125 18.83 4.20 11.23
CA GLY A 125 18.97 3.69 9.87
C GLY A 125 17.80 2.87 9.37
N SER A 126 16.81 2.60 10.23
CA SER A 126 15.61 1.90 9.77
C SER A 126 14.73 2.84 8.94
N THR A 127 13.86 2.26 8.10
CA THR A 127 12.96 3.05 7.27
C THR A 127 11.51 2.64 7.51
N PHE A 128 10.63 3.64 7.40
CA PHE A 128 9.19 3.47 7.54
C PHE A 128 8.53 3.91 6.24
N VAL A 129 7.73 3.05 5.67
CA VAL A 129 7.04 3.31 4.41
C VAL A 129 5.54 3.35 4.67
N VAL A 130 4.88 4.36 4.10
CA VAL A 130 3.42 4.51 4.17
C VAL A 130 2.89 4.62 2.75
N ALA A 131 1.88 3.81 2.42
CA ALA A 131 1.12 3.97 1.19
C ALA A 131 -0.33 4.21 1.58
N ARG A 132 -0.94 5.24 1.00
CA ARG A 132 -2.35 5.55 1.22
C ARG A 132 -3.12 5.42 -0.08
N TYR A 133 -4.37 4.99 0.03
CA TYR A 133 -5.21 4.67 -1.11
C TYR A 133 -6.56 5.37 -0.99
N GLU A 134 -7.07 5.87 -2.10
CA GLU A 134 -8.41 6.46 -2.18
C GLU A 134 -9.14 5.95 -3.42
N PRO A 135 -10.41 5.60 -3.33
CA PRO A 135 -11.17 5.35 -2.11
C PRO A 135 -10.54 4.22 -1.27
N ALA A 136 -10.89 4.16 -0.01
CA ALA A 136 -10.39 3.11 0.88
C ALA A 136 -10.83 1.74 0.39
N GLY A 137 -9.92 0.78 0.45
CA GLY A 137 -10.25 -0.62 0.20
C GLY A 137 -10.46 -1.37 1.50
N ASN A 138 -10.41 -2.69 1.39
CA ASN A 138 -10.53 -3.59 2.55
C ASN A 138 -11.82 -3.36 3.34
N ILE A 139 -12.90 -3.08 2.62
CA ILE A 139 -14.21 -2.87 3.24
C ILE A 139 -14.80 -4.23 3.56
N VAL A 140 -15.07 -4.47 4.85
CA VAL A 140 -15.48 -5.81 5.32
C VAL A 140 -16.97 -6.11 5.14
N ASN A 141 -17.73 -5.17 4.58
CA ASN A 141 -19.15 -5.39 4.31
C ASN A 141 -19.34 -6.55 3.32
N SER A 142 -20.49 -7.20 3.43
CA SER A 142 -20.81 -8.38 2.61
C SER A 142 -20.64 -8.10 1.13
N GLY A 143 -19.95 -9.01 0.42
CA GLY A 143 -19.77 -8.94 -1.03
C GLY A 143 -18.66 -8.02 -1.51
N GLN A 144 -18.05 -7.23 -0.64
CA GLN A 144 -17.04 -6.25 -1.08
C GLN A 144 -15.76 -6.91 -1.57
N TYR A 145 -15.28 -7.92 -0.86
CA TYR A 145 -14.05 -8.61 -1.30
C TYR A 145 -14.26 -9.36 -2.62
N GLU A 146 -15.41 -9.95 -2.81
CA GLU A 146 -15.74 -10.65 -4.06
C GLU A 146 -15.76 -9.70 -5.25
N GLN A 147 -16.21 -8.47 -5.05
CA GLN A 147 -16.34 -7.46 -6.11
C GLN A 147 -15.04 -6.71 -6.37
N ASN A 148 -14.08 -6.75 -5.46
CA ASN A 148 -12.88 -5.90 -5.53
C ASN A 148 -11.56 -6.66 -5.56
N VAL A 149 -11.54 -7.91 -5.11
CA VAL A 149 -10.31 -8.71 -5.07
C VAL A 149 -10.51 -9.94 -5.95
N PHE A 150 -9.85 -9.96 -7.10
CA PHE A 150 -10.00 -11.03 -8.09
C PHE A 150 -8.75 -11.90 -8.13
N PRO A 151 -8.89 -13.19 -8.51
CA PRO A 151 -7.69 -14.01 -8.71
C PRO A 151 -6.88 -13.50 -9.89
N PRO A 152 -5.57 -13.79 -9.93
CA PRO A 152 -4.76 -13.37 -11.06
C PRO A 152 -5.18 -14.07 -12.34
N LYS A 153 -5.05 -13.37 -13.46
CA LYS A 153 -5.31 -13.96 -14.78
C LYS A 153 -4.24 -15.00 -15.09
N LYS A 154 -4.63 -15.99 -15.82
CA LYS A 154 -3.69 -17.00 -16.30
C LYS A 154 -2.89 -16.49 -17.50
#